data_b50e6fcd09b3f1cc2c29215067fed5f1
#
_entry.id   b50e6fcd09b3f1cc2c29215067fed5f1
#
_cell.length_a   1.000
_cell.length_b   1.000
_cell.length_c   1.000
_cell.angle_alpha   90.00
_cell.angle_beta   90.00
_cell.angle_gamma   90.00
#
_symmetry.space_group_name_H-M   'P 1'
#
loop_
_entity.id
_entity.type
_entity.pdbx_description
1 polymer ?
#
loop_
_entity_poly.entity_id
_entity_poly.type
_entity_poly.pdbx_seq_one_letter_code
_entity_poly.pdbx_strand_id
1 'polypeptide(L)'
;VSHSVTFFIVGNPHADRSAFIDAIQPALQPLSMEWVSLAEDVTGGHFDVPAFQERLTAASTLVLHFPLYWYSPPALVKHWLDSILTPGWAFPSETSKLRGKTLLVSVTTGAALYTFQPDGSNGSTLEELLLPLERTAAYCGMHWGGIVASQWNPAATDAAALNSSAERHAAALVERLNARG
;
A
#
# COMPACT_ATOMS: atom_id res chain seq x y z
N VAL A 1 -20.36 17.81 3.22
CA VAL A 1 -19.81 16.60 2.61
C VAL A 1 -18.39 16.46 3.15
N SER A 2 -18.14 15.49 4.06
CA SER A 2 -16.80 15.20 4.55
C SER A 2 -16.00 14.65 3.37
N HIS A 3 -15.00 15.38 2.90
CA HIS A 3 -14.07 14.85 1.90
C HIS A 3 -13.31 13.67 2.52
N SER A 4 -13.51 12.49 1.96
CA SER A 4 -12.78 11.29 2.34
C SER A 4 -11.33 11.47 1.94
N VAL A 5 -10.43 11.63 2.90
CA VAL A 5 -8.99 11.78 2.63
C VAL A 5 -8.38 10.39 2.47
N THR A 6 -7.74 10.17 1.33
CA THR A 6 -6.92 8.96 1.10
C THR A 6 -5.47 9.25 1.45
N PHE A 7 -4.87 8.40 2.27
CA PHE A 7 -3.45 8.47 2.61
C PHE A 7 -2.69 7.39 1.84
N PHE A 8 -1.86 7.83 0.88
CA PHE A 8 -1.09 6.94 0.01
C PHE A 8 0.34 6.78 0.53
N ILE A 9 0.63 5.61 1.06
CA ILE A 9 1.88 5.28 1.75
C ILE A 9 2.77 4.48 0.82
N VAL A 10 3.91 5.06 0.41
CA VAL A 10 4.90 4.42 -0.45
C VAL A 10 5.94 3.71 0.41
N GLY A 11 5.84 2.39 0.48
CA GLY A 11 6.73 1.50 1.22
C GLY A 11 7.88 0.92 0.38
N ASN A 12 8.22 1.57 -0.74
CA ASN A 12 9.38 1.18 -1.54
C ASN A 12 10.66 1.76 -0.90
N PRO A 13 11.63 0.94 -0.48
CA PRO A 13 12.90 1.45 0.08
C PRO A 13 13.74 2.24 -0.92
N HIS A 14 13.43 2.15 -2.22
CA HIS A 14 14.08 2.87 -3.31
C HIS A 14 13.06 3.78 -4.03
N ALA A 15 12.22 4.50 -3.28
CA ALA A 15 11.16 5.35 -3.82
C ALA A 15 11.69 6.43 -4.78
N ASP A 16 12.89 6.96 -4.51
CA ASP A 16 13.63 7.91 -5.35
C ASP A 16 13.96 7.40 -6.77
N ARG A 17 13.80 6.10 -7.01
CA ARG A 17 14.07 5.43 -8.29
C ARG A 17 12.88 4.63 -8.81
N SER A 18 11.69 4.91 -8.29
CA SER A 18 10.49 4.15 -8.64
C SER A 18 9.78 4.74 -9.85
N ALA A 19 10.25 4.41 -11.05
CA ALA A 19 9.56 4.76 -12.30
C ALA A 19 8.09 4.36 -12.32
N PHE A 20 7.68 3.30 -11.60
CA PHE A 20 6.30 2.89 -11.50
C PHE A 20 5.45 3.89 -10.68
N ILE A 21 5.97 4.39 -9.57
CA ILE A 21 5.31 5.44 -8.77
C ILE A 21 5.16 6.71 -9.60
N ASP A 22 6.22 7.14 -10.27
CA ASP A 22 6.19 8.33 -11.14
C ASP A 22 5.14 8.18 -12.25
N ALA A 23 4.96 6.97 -12.78
CA ALA A 23 3.99 6.70 -13.84
C ALA A 23 2.53 6.64 -13.35
N ILE A 24 2.25 6.16 -12.13
CA ILE A 24 0.87 6.10 -11.60
C ILE A 24 0.41 7.43 -10.99
N GLN A 25 1.31 8.22 -10.43
CA GLN A 25 0.98 9.44 -9.69
C GLN A 25 0.13 10.44 -10.49
N PRO A 26 0.44 10.77 -11.76
CA PRO A 26 -0.37 11.71 -12.54
C PRO A 26 -1.83 11.26 -12.71
N ALA A 27 -2.07 9.95 -12.88
CA ALA A 27 -3.42 9.41 -13.06
C ALA A 27 -4.25 9.43 -11.76
N LEU A 28 -3.57 9.48 -10.60
CA LEU A 28 -4.21 9.54 -9.28
C LEU A 28 -4.36 10.97 -8.75
N GLN A 29 -3.74 11.99 -9.38
CA GLN A 29 -3.84 13.39 -8.97
C GLN A 29 -5.27 13.95 -8.82
N PRO A 30 -6.26 13.55 -9.65
CA PRO A 30 -7.63 14.04 -9.48
C PRO A 30 -8.29 13.59 -8.17
N LEU A 31 -7.73 12.57 -7.51
CA LEU A 31 -8.20 12.10 -6.21
C LEU A 31 -7.50 12.90 -5.11
N SER A 32 -8.26 13.31 -4.10
CA SER A 32 -7.72 14.01 -2.94
C SER A 32 -6.88 13.05 -2.10
N MET A 33 -5.57 12.95 -2.41
CA MET A 33 -4.63 12.03 -1.76
C MET A 33 -3.50 12.79 -1.10
N GLU A 34 -3.16 12.38 0.12
CA GLU A 34 -1.93 12.76 0.77
C GLU A 34 -0.89 11.65 0.53
N TRP A 35 0.25 11.99 -0.05
CA TRP A 35 1.34 11.06 -0.36
C TRP A 35 2.44 11.12 0.68
N VAL A 36 2.97 9.96 1.04
CA VAL A 36 4.12 9.84 1.93
C VAL A 36 5.06 8.75 1.46
N SER A 37 6.37 9.03 1.48
CA SER A 37 7.42 8.06 1.23
C SER A 37 8.02 7.60 2.56
N LEU A 38 7.87 6.33 2.91
CA LEU A 38 8.47 5.80 4.14
C LEU A 38 9.99 5.87 4.13
N ALA A 39 10.62 5.84 2.94
CA ALA A 39 12.06 5.94 2.80
C ALA A 39 12.58 7.36 3.12
N GLU A 40 11.77 8.39 2.84
CA GLU A 40 12.11 9.79 3.13
C GLU A 40 11.76 10.18 4.57
N ASP A 41 10.68 9.61 5.13
CA ASP A 41 10.19 9.94 6.47
C ASP A 41 10.92 9.17 7.59
N VAL A 42 11.71 8.14 7.27
CA VAL A 42 12.54 7.46 8.25
C VAL A 42 13.85 8.22 8.46
N THR A 43 14.06 8.77 9.66
CA THR A 43 15.26 9.52 10.00
C THR A 43 16.03 8.82 11.11
N GLY A 44 17.30 8.51 10.87
CA GLY A 44 18.12 7.78 11.85
C GLY A 44 17.57 6.41 12.23
N GLY A 45 16.77 5.77 11.33
CA GLY A 45 16.12 4.50 11.59
C GLY A 45 14.81 4.59 12.39
N HIS A 46 14.26 5.78 12.59
CA HIS A 46 13.03 6.01 13.35
C HIS A 46 12.01 6.84 12.57
N PHE A 47 10.72 6.55 12.80
CA PHE A 47 9.60 7.36 12.33
C PHE A 47 9.14 8.34 13.42
N ASP A 48 8.65 9.51 13.03
CA ASP A 48 7.89 10.38 13.93
C ASP A 48 6.49 9.79 14.15
N VAL A 49 6.38 8.96 15.19
CA VAL A 49 5.15 8.21 15.50
C VAL A 49 3.95 9.13 15.71
N PRO A 50 4.03 10.21 16.54
CA PRO A 50 2.91 11.12 16.72
C PRO A 50 2.44 11.78 15.42
N ALA A 51 3.36 12.26 14.57
CA ALA A 51 3.03 12.90 13.30
C ALA A 51 2.36 11.92 12.33
N PHE A 52 2.85 10.67 12.22
CA PHE A 52 2.20 9.64 11.42
C PHE A 52 0.80 9.28 11.93
N GLN A 53 0.64 9.12 13.24
CA GLN A 53 -0.64 8.77 13.86
C GLN A 53 -1.69 9.86 13.66
N GLU A 54 -1.29 11.13 13.72
CA GLU A 54 -2.19 12.26 13.43
C GLU A 54 -2.70 12.22 11.98
N ARG A 55 -1.80 12.06 11.00
CA ARG A 55 -2.12 11.95 9.57
C ARG A 55 -3.05 10.76 9.29
N LEU A 56 -2.72 9.59 9.86
CA LEU A 56 -3.54 8.39 9.73
C LEU A 56 -4.93 8.55 10.36
N THR A 57 -5.02 9.32 11.46
CA THR A 57 -6.31 9.59 12.12
C THR A 57 -7.23 10.42 11.21
N ALA A 58 -6.69 11.35 10.44
CA ALA A 58 -7.44 12.19 9.52
C ALA A 58 -7.90 11.44 8.26
N ALA A 59 -7.20 10.38 7.84
CA ALA A 59 -7.54 9.62 6.66
C ALA A 59 -8.72 8.67 6.89
N SER A 60 -9.51 8.41 5.86
CA SER A 60 -10.55 7.36 5.83
C SER A 60 -10.08 6.10 5.13
N THR A 61 -9.17 6.24 4.17
CA THR A 61 -8.59 5.13 3.41
C THR A 61 -7.07 5.23 3.42
N LEU A 62 -6.43 4.10 3.70
CA LEU A 62 -4.99 3.92 3.65
C LEU A 62 -4.66 3.05 2.43
N VAL A 63 -3.88 3.57 1.50
CA VAL A 63 -3.32 2.79 0.40
C VAL A 63 -1.86 2.51 0.74
N LEU A 64 -1.52 1.25 0.95
CA LEU A 64 -0.14 0.83 1.23
C LEU A 64 0.47 0.25 -0.04
N HIS A 65 1.35 1.04 -0.69
CA HIS A 65 2.03 0.65 -1.92
C HIS A 65 3.45 0.17 -1.66
N PHE A 66 3.83 -0.99 -2.22
CA PHE A 66 5.18 -1.54 -2.12
C PHE A 66 5.50 -2.56 -3.23
N PRO A 67 6.77 -2.75 -3.56
CA PRO A 67 7.20 -3.91 -4.36
C PRO A 67 7.21 -5.17 -3.49
N LEU A 68 6.75 -6.30 -4.05
CA LEU A 68 6.82 -7.59 -3.37
C LEU A 68 8.28 -8.10 -3.35
N TYR A 69 8.88 -8.14 -2.17
CA TYR A 69 10.25 -8.64 -1.96
C TYR A 69 10.20 -9.94 -1.18
N TRP A 70 10.77 -11.00 -1.78
CA TRP A 70 10.82 -12.31 -1.14
C TRP A 70 9.46 -12.74 -0.57
N TYR A 71 8.40 -12.60 -1.40
CA TYR A 71 7.02 -12.98 -1.07
C TYR A 71 6.38 -12.17 0.08
N SER A 72 6.94 -11.04 0.43
CA SER A 72 6.54 -10.20 1.56
C SER A 72 6.61 -8.70 1.22
N PRO A 73 5.98 -7.83 2.01
CA PRO A 73 6.33 -6.42 2.01
C PRO A 73 7.81 -6.22 2.35
N PRO A 74 8.46 -5.16 1.84
CA PRO A 74 9.82 -4.80 2.24
C PRO A 74 9.95 -4.59 3.76
N ALA A 75 11.17 -4.79 4.30
CA ALA A 75 11.46 -4.59 5.72
C ALA A 75 11.06 -3.19 6.22
N LEU A 76 11.15 -2.17 5.36
CA LEU A 76 10.72 -0.81 5.66
C LEU A 76 9.24 -0.73 6.01
N VAL A 77 8.38 -1.44 5.28
CA VAL A 77 6.93 -1.52 5.58
C VAL A 77 6.70 -2.19 6.93
N LYS A 78 7.40 -3.30 7.20
CA LYS A 78 7.27 -4.00 8.48
C LYS A 78 7.74 -3.12 9.63
N HIS A 79 8.87 -2.42 9.47
CA HIS A 79 9.36 -1.48 10.46
C HIS A 79 8.36 -0.35 10.73
N TRP A 80 7.73 0.20 9.68
CA TRP A 80 6.68 1.21 9.82
C TRP A 80 5.48 0.65 10.59
N LEU A 81 4.95 -0.53 10.22
CA LEU A 81 3.83 -1.17 10.92
C LEU A 81 4.13 -1.36 12.42
N ASP A 82 5.32 -1.88 12.75
CA ASP A 82 5.73 -2.16 14.13
C ASP A 82 5.92 -0.88 14.95
N SER A 83 6.32 0.22 14.29
CA SER A 83 6.55 1.51 14.96
C SER A 83 5.24 2.28 15.17
N ILE A 84 4.36 2.31 14.17
CA ILE A 84 3.18 3.19 14.17
C ILE A 84 1.97 2.55 14.85
N LEU A 85 1.79 1.21 14.69
CA LEU A 85 0.62 0.51 15.23
C LEU A 85 0.79 0.19 16.72
N THR A 86 0.78 1.21 17.55
CA THR A 86 1.06 1.08 18.99
C THR A 86 -0.19 0.67 19.80
N PRO A 87 0.01 0.02 20.98
CA PRO A 87 -1.07 -0.26 21.92
C PRO A 87 -1.81 1.01 22.34
N GLY A 88 -3.14 0.92 22.49
CA GLY A 88 -3.99 2.04 22.91
C GLY A 88 -4.32 3.03 21.77
N TRP A 89 -3.55 3.01 20.67
CA TRP A 89 -3.85 3.81 19.49
C TRP A 89 -4.40 2.94 18.33
N ALA A 90 -3.66 1.89 17.94
CA ALA A 90 -4.06 1.00 16.84
C ALA A 90 -4.92 -0.18 17.29
N PHE A 91 -4.79 -0.59 18.53
CA PHE A 91 -5.53 -1.73 19.10
C PHE A 91 -5.71 -1.57 20.63
N PRO A 92 -6.73 -2.23 21.25
CA PRO A 92 -7.66 -3.18 20.62
C PRO A 92 -8.63 -2.51 19.64
N SER A 93 -9.24 -3.31 18.76
CA SER A 93 -10.10 -2.84 17.67
C SER A 93 -11.27 -1.96 18.11
N GLU A 94 -11.80 -2.18 19.34
CA GLU A 94 -12.94 -1.45 19.90
C GLU A 94 -12.61 0.03 20.13
N THR A 95 -11.37 0.36 20.48
CA THR A 95 -10.90 1.72 20.79
C THR A 95 -9.89 2.26 19.78
N SER A 96 -9.57 1.48 18.76
CA SER A 96 -8.60 1.84 17.72
C SER A 96 -8.98 3.13 17.00
N LYS A 97 -8.01 4.01 16.79
CA LYS A 97 -8.13 5.20 15.94
C LYS A 97 -8.22 4.86 14.44
N LEU A 98 -7.93 3.61 14.09
CA LEU A 98 -8.04 3.07 12.72
C LEU A 98 -9.40 2.41 12.45
N ARG A 99 -10.24 2.25 13.45
CA ARG A 99 -11.55 1.59 13.34
C ARG A 99 -12.41 2.21 12.24
N GLY A 100 -12.95 1.35 11.39
CA GLY A 100 -13.83 1.75 10.28
C GLY A 100 -13.12 2.33 9.07
N LYS A 101 -11.79 2.58 9.15
CA LYS A 101 -10.98 2.97 7.98
C LYS A 101 -10.77 1.77 7.06
N THR A 102 -10.40 2.03 5.81
CA THR A 102 -10.07 0.97 4.83
C THR A 102 -8.56 0.86 4.64
N LEU A 103 -8.02 -0.36 4.67
CA LEU A 103 -6.67 -0.65 4.20
C LEU A 103 -6.75 -1.30 2.81
N LEU A 104 -6.25 -0.63 1.78
CA LEU A 104 -6.09 -1.12 0.42
C LEU A 104 -4.60 -1.35 0.15
N VAL A 105 -4.25 -2.54 -0.33
CA VAL A 105 -2.87 -2.86 -0.71
C VAL A 105 -2.68 -2.65 -2.20
N SER A 106 -1.62 -1.94 -2.56
CA SER A 106 -1.14 -1.70 -3.91
C SER A 106 0.24 -2.33 -4.04
N VAL A 107 0.39 -3.35 -4.88
CA VAL A 107 1.65 -4.12 -4.94
C VAL A 107 2.16 -4.28 -6.36
N THR A 108 3.48 -4.16 -6.53
CA THR A 108 4.16 -4.54 -7.77
C THR A 108 4.95 -5.83 -7.58
N THR A 109 4.96 -6.66 -8.62
CA THR A 109 5.68 -7.95 -8.63
C THR A 109 6.65 -8.02 -9.80
N GLY A 110 7.84 -8.56 -9.60
CA GLY A 110 8.77 -8.84 -10.68
C GLY A 110 8.31 -9.99 -11.59
N ALA A 111 7.65 -11.00 -11.01
CA ALA A 111 7.08 -12.12 -11.74
C ALA A 111 5.69 -11.77 -12.31
N ALA A 112 5.28 -12.48 -13.36
CA ALA A 112 3.97 -12.30 -13.96
C ALA A 112 2.84 -12.72 -12.99
N LEU A 113 1.74 -11.97 -12.97
CA LEU A 113 0.66 -12.18 -12.00
C LEU A 113 0.03 -13.58 -12.10
N TYR A 114 -0.05 -14.16 -13.29
CA TYR A 114 -0.59 -15.51 -13.48
C TYR A 114 0.24 -16.62 -12.81
N THR A 115 1.48 -16.32 -12.41
CA THR A 115 2.34 -17.29 -11.70
C THR A 115 2.04 -17.38 -10.20
N PHE A 116 1.27 -16.44 -9.65
CA PHE A 116 0.83 -16.43 -8.26
C PHE A 116 -0.47 -17.20 -8.09
N GLN A 117 -0.36 -18.52 -8.27
CA GLN A 117 -1.42 -19.51 -8.12
C GLN A 117 -0.84 -20.75 -7.42
N PRO A 118 -1.66 -21.59 -6.76
CA PRO A 118 -1.17 -22.80 -6.09
C PRO A 118 -0.41 -23.77 -7.00
N ASP A 119 -0.81 -23.84 -8.27
CA ASP A 119 -0.17 -24.64 -9.32
C ASP A 119 0.80 -23.84 -10.19
N GLY A 120 0.97 -22.55 -9.94
CA GLY A 120 1.93 -21.68 -10.61
C GLY A 120 3.33 -21.80 -10.03
N SER A 121 4.31 -21.19 -10.71
CA SER A 121 5.73 -21.26 -10.28
C SER A 121 6.00 -20.60 -8.92
N ASN A 122 5.13 -19.70 -8.44
CA ASN A 122 5.24 -19.09 -7.11
C ASN A 122 4.52 -19.91 -6.02
N GLY A 123 3.72 -20.92 -6.38
CA GLY A 123 3.10 -21.88 -5.45
C GLY A 123 2.09 -21.30 -4.45
N SER A 124 1.75 -20.02 -4.56
CA SER A 124 0.83 -19.32 -3.67
C SER A 124 0.18 -18.14 -4.36
N THR A 125 -1.01 -17.77 -3.95
CA THR A 125 -1.69 -16.53 -4.39
C THR A 125 -1.13 -15.30 -3.67
N LEU A 126 -1.36 -14.10 -4.21
CA LEU A 126 -1.01 -12.86 -3.53
C LEU A 126 -1.82 -12.67 -2.25
N GLU A 127 -3.06 -13.14 -2.22
CA GLU A 127 -3.93 -13.11 -1.04
C GLU A 127 -3.34 -13.94 0.11
N GLU A 128 -2.81 -15.13 -0.20
CA GLU A 128 -2.14 -15.97 0.81
C GLU A 128 -0.85 -15.33 1.32
N LEU A 129 -0.02 -14.77 0.42
CA LEU A 129 1.23 -14.12 0.78
C LEU A 129 1.03 -12.85 1.60
N LEU A 130 -0.05 -12.10 1.36
CA LEU A 130 -0.35 -10.84 2.03
C LEU A 130 -1.43 -10.97 3.12
N LEU A 131 -1.83 -12.20 3.45
CA LEU A 131 -2.76 -12.48 4.56
C LEU A 131 -2.36 -11.79 5.88
N PRO A 132 -1.06 -11.65 6.26
CA PRO A 132 -0.69 -10.90 7.47
C PRO A 132 -1.18 -9.45 7.47
N LEU A 133 -1.24 -8.76 6.32
CA LEU A 133 -1.76 -7.38 6.24
C LEU A 133 -3.28 -7.34 6.41
N GLU A 134 -4.00 -8.31 5.84
CA GLU A 134 -5.43 -8.45 6.06
C GLU A 134 -5.75 -8.69 7.54
N ARG A 135 -4.98 -9.57 8.20
CA ARG A 135 -5.13 -9.84 9.64
C ARG A 135 -4.80 -8.62 10.49
N THR A 136 -3.78 -7.85 10.11
CA THR A 136 -3.45 -6.58 10.76
C THR A 136 -4.61 -5.58 10.63
N ALA A 137 -5.19 -5.43 9.44
CA ALA A 137 -6.35 -4.58 9.23
C ALA A 137 -7.51 -4.98 10.16
N ALA A 138 -7.87 -6.26 10.17
CA ALA A 138 -8.94 -6.78 11.02
C ALA A 138 -8.66 -6.55 12.51
N TYR A 139 -7.43 -6.79 12.97
CA TYR A 139 -7.04 -6.62 14.37
C TYR A 139 -7.10 -5.15 14.81
N CYS A 140 -6.84 -4.21 13.90
CA CYS A 140 -6.97 -2.77 14.12
C CYS A 140 -8.41 -2.25 13.90
N GLY A 141 -9.38 -3.11 13.57
CA GLY A 141 -10.77 -2.70 13.30
C GLY A 141 -10.97 -2.02 11.95
N MET A 142 -10.02 -2.16 11.02
CA MET A 142 -10.12 -1.64 9.65
C MET A 142 -10.88 -2.62 8.74
N HIS A 143 -11.46 -2.09 7.68
CA HIS A 143 -11.97 -2.87 6.56
C HIS A 143 -10.83 -3.26 5.62
N TRP A 144 -10.82 -4.51 5.17
CA TRP A 144 -9.90 -4.96 4.14
C TRP A 144 -10.34 -4.47 2.76
N GLY A 145 -9.51 -3.64 2.11
CA GLY A 145 -9.74 -3.08 0.78
C GLY A 145 -9.42 -4.03 -0.37
N GLY A 146 -8.72 -5.11 -0.05
CA GLY A 146 -8.18 -6.04 -1.03
C GLY A 146 -6.81 -5.62 -1.56
N ILE A 147 -6.43 -6.24 -2.66
CA ILE A 147 -5.13 -6.06 -3.30
C ILE A 147 -5.34 -5.56 -4.73
N VAL A 148 -4.60 -4.54 -5.13
CA VAL A 148 -4.38 -4.15 -6.53
C VAL A 148 -2.94 -4.49 -6.87
N ALA A 149 -2.74 -5.37 -7.85
CA ALA A 149 -1.42 -5.86 -8.21
C ALA A 149 -1.09 -5.58 -9.67
N SER A 150 0.17 -5.28 -9.96
CA SER A 150 0.69 -5.18 -11.32
C SER A 150 2.08 -5.78 -11.43
N GLN A 151 2.35 -6.43 -12.56
CA GLN A 151 3.71 -6.82 -12.88
C GLN A 151 4.52 -5.59 -13.27
N TRP A 152 5.65 -5.42 -12.61
CA TRP A 152 6.67 -4.45 -12.97
C TRP A 152 8.06 -4.96 -12.60
N ASN A 153 8.96 -4.99 -13.58
CA ASN A 153 10.36 -5.33 -13.37
C ASN A 153 11.22 -4.07 -13.62
N PRO A 154 11.88 -3.51 -12.60
CA PRO A 154 12.75 -2.34 -12.75
C PRO A 154 13.90 -2.52 -13.75
N ALA A 155 14.30 -3.76 -14.03
CA ALA A 155 15.32 -4.06 -15.05
C ALA A 155 14.78 -4.03 -16.49
N ALA A 156 13.44 -3.99 -16.67
CA ALA A 156 12.85 -3.83 -17.97
C ALA A 156 12.92 -2.37 -18.43
N THR A 157 13.51 -2.13 -19.60
CA THR A 157 13.70 -0.78 -20.16
C THR A 157 12.56 -0.32 -21.08
N ASP A 158 11.49 -1.11 -21.18
CA ASP A 158 10.35 -0.80 -22.05
C ASP A 158 9.41 0.20 -21.39
N ALA A 159 9.54 1.46 -21.77
CA ALA A 159 8.69 2.55 -21.28
C ALA A 159 7.22 2.39 -21.66
N ALA A 160 6.90 1.77 -22.81
CA ALA A 160 5.50 1.55 -23.22
C ALA A 160 4.85 0.49 -22.34
N ALA A 161 5.56 -0.59 -22.00
CA ALA A 161 5.10 -1.60 -21.06
C ALA A 161 4.91 -1.03 -19.65
N LEU A 162 5.81 -0.16 -19.18
CA LEU A 162 5.67 0.55 -17.92
C LEU A 162 4.39 1.38 -17.90
N ASN A 163 4.20 2.27 -18.88
CA ASN A 163 3.05 3.15 -18.93
C ASN A 163 1.74 2.37 -18.98
N SER A 164 1.65 1.35 -19.84
CA SER A 164 0.47 0.50 -19.94
C SER A 164 0.16 -0.25 -18.63
N SER A 165 1.18 -0.72 -17.91
CA SER A 165 1.02 -1.37 -16.61
C SER A 165 0.56 -0.37 -15.55
N ALA A 166 1.17 0.82 -15.52
CA ALA A 166 0.85 1.89 -14.59
C ALA A 166 -0.58 2.42 -14.79
N GLU A 167 -1.00 2.63 -16.05
CA GLU A 167 -2.37 3.07 -16.37
C GLU A 167 -3.42 2.07 -15.87
N ARG A 168 -3.24 0.78 -16.14
CA ARG A 168 -4.14 -0.27 -15.64
C ARG A 168 -4.17 -0.33 -14.11
N HIS A 169 -3.02 -0.19 -13.48
CA HIS A 169 -2.91 -0.19 -12.02
C HIS A 169 -3.63 1.00 -11.41
N ALA A 170 -3.39 2.20 -11.94
CA ALA A 170 -4.06 3.41 -11.48
C ALA A 170 -5.58 3.33 -11.68
N ALA A 171 -6.06 2.84 -12.83
CA ALA A 171 -7.49 2.63 -13.08
C ALA A 171 -8.12 1.67 -12.06
N ALA A 172 -7.45 0.56 -11.75
CA ALA A 172 -7.93 -0.39 -10.74
C ALA A 172 -7.95 0.22 -9.32
N LEU A 173 -6.96 1.06 -8.97
CA LEU A 173 -6.97 1.79 -7.70
C LEU A 173 -8.16 2.77 -7.64
N VAL A 174 -8.38 3.56 -8.70
CA VAL A 174 -9.50 4.51 -8.79
C VAL A 174 -10.84 3.79 -8.63
N GLU A 175 -11.03 2.65 -9.31
CA GLU A 175 -12.24 1.83 -9.19
C GLU A 175 -12.48 1.38 -7.74
N ARG A 176 -11.42 0.86 -7.08
CA ARG A 176 -11.50 0.38 -5.69
C ARG A 176 -11.79 1.50 -4.69
N LEU A 177 -11.22 2.69 -4.91
CA LEU A 177 -11.43 3.85 -4.06
C LEU A 177 -12.85 4.41 -4.22
N ASN A 178 -13.37 4.49 -5.46
CA ASN A 178 -14.71 4.98 -5.73
C ASN A 178 -15.83 4.03 -5.29
N ALA A 179 -15.60 2.72 -5.33
CA ALA A 179 -16.59 1.72 -4.89
C ALA A 179 -16.90 1.78 -3.38
N ARG A 180 -16.20 2.60 -2.62
CA ARG A 180 -16.29 2.67 -1.14
C ARG A 180 -16.61 4.08 -0.60
N GLY A 181 -16.76 5.06 -1.47
CA GLY A 181 -17.25 6.42 -1.17
C GLY A 181 -18.76 6.45 -1.26
#